data_b122559c61c4afd80afe108bac62e4bd
#
_entry.id   b122559c61c4afd80afe108bac62e4bd
#
_cell.length_a   1.000
_cell.length_b   1.000
_cell.length_c   1.000
_cell.angle_alpha   90.00
_cell.angle_beta   90.00
_cell.angle_gamma   90.00
#
_symmetry.space_group_name_H-M   'P 1'
#
loop_
_entity.id
_entity.type
_entity.pdbx_description
1 polymer ?
#
loop_
_entity_poly.entity_id
_entity_poly.type
_entity_poly.pdbx_seq_one_letter_code
_entity_poly.pdbx_strand_id
1 'polypeptide(L)'
;MKPPRTGIKIGISLQILAVLVIYGLVNYLGSVHYERRDFSRSQKFSLAGQTRAVLKEFKKPLQIVIIASSTLYSPVAPLLTDLRGLMNEVLFNKRSDLRVEYIDPTRNIQRVQELKTDYNLAGLDNVMILEYDGRSRVVNIAEMGEFDLSAVAQGGPPVLLAFRGEQVFTSALMSILKPETETVYFLQGHGEASPTRDAKKFAEAVSIQNAAVKTLSLAGLDAIPSDASAIVVAGAQSDLDERETAVLGSWLRAGGKLLVLLDPNAATPRLHGLLGNSGVVPRNDRVLRLIQLPFATGILREVTAQVLPNAEATRRLEGTNLFFPGATQSLGFDLPHAEAEKIRIRPLVQAAEEFWGETDYAPNQPQGVAYQDGIDNGQPLIIAASADRDGVEDDRVDVQTSRLIVVGSFQFALDPSLTPPGLDFLVGSVNSLIDRGNLTGITPKNITRFNLRLTDAQLSRLALAVMLSVPGLAAFAGLVMWIKRRS
;
A
#
# COMPACT_ATOMS: atom_id res chain seq x y z
N MET A 1 18.04 24.38 -71.42
CA MET A 1 17.67 25.59 -70.66
C MET A 1 17.96 25.33 -69.20
N LYS A 2 18.93 26.07 -68.65
CA LYS A 2 19.16 25.99 -67.15
C LYS A 2 18.05 26.74 -66.46
N PRO A 3 17.42 26.16 -65.41
CA PRO A 3 16.34 26.85 -64.63
C PRO A 3 16.90 28.13 -64.05
N PRO A 4 16.08 29.21 -63.99
CA PRO A 4 16.53 30.50 -63.48
C PRO A 4 16.91 30.36 -61.99
N ARG A 5 18.13 30.84 -61.66
CA ARG A 5 18.72 30.77 -60.30
C ARG A 5 17.82 31.35 -59.19
N THR A 6 16.87 32.20 -59.50
CA THR A 6 15.86 32.75 -58.63
C THR A 6 14.83 31.73 -58.17
N GLY A 7 14.35 30.84 -59.03
CA GLY A 7 13.39 29.80 -58.68
C GLY A 7 13.98 28.77 -57.69
N ILE A 8 15.26 28.44 -57.82
CA ILE A 8 15.97 27.54 -56.93
C ILE A 8 16.13 28.17 -55.54
N LYS A 9 16.47 29.48 -55.47
CA LYS A 9 16.58 30.19 -54.17
C LYS A 9 15.25 30.29 -53.45
N ILE A 10 14.15 30.57 -54.12
CA ILE A 10 12.79 30.61 -53.53
C ILE A 10 12.40 29.22 -53.05
N GLY A 11 12.66 28.16 -53.79
CA GLY A 11 12.40 26.79 -53.39
C GLY A 11 13.17 26.39 -52.12
N ILE A 12 14.44 26.75 -52.00
CA ILE A 12 15.26 26.49 -50.81
C ILE A 12 14.75 27.31 -49.59
N SER A 13 14.40 28.58 -49.79
CA SER A 13 13.84 29.40 -48.71
C SER A 13 12.50 28.85 -48.18
N LEU A 14 11.65 28.35 -49.09
CA LEU A 14 10.37 27.74 -48.70
C LEU A 14 10.58 26.42 -47.96
N GLN A 15 11.57 25.61 -48.36
CA GLN A 15 11.93 24.39 -47.62
C GLN A 15 12.48 24.68 -46.24
N ILE A 16 13.35 25.68 -46.07
CA ILE A 16 13.86 26.11 -44.78
C ILE A 16 12.72 26.59 -43.89
N LEU A 17 11.79 27.41 -44.43
CA LEU A 17 10.64 27.87 -43.68
C LEU A 17 9.73 26.71 -43.23
N ALA A 18 9.46 25.75 -44.12
CA ALA A 18 8.69 24.55 -43.82
C ALA A 18 9.35 23.71 -42.71
N VAL A 19 10.65 23.53 -42.74
CA VAL A 19 11.39 22.81 -41.66
C VAL A 19 11.31 23.55 -40.34
N LEU A 20 11.42 24.88 -40.33
CA LEU A 20 11.27 25.69 -39.10
C LEU A 20 9.86 25.59 -38.51
N VAL A 21 8.83 25.62 -39.36
CA VAL A 21 7.43 25.46 -38.93
C VAL A 21 7.20 24.05 -38.34
N ILE A 22 7.68 23.01 -39.04
CA ILE A 22 7.58 21.62 -38.55
C ILE A 22 8.33 21.49 -37.22
N TYR A 23 9.55 22.04 -37.09
CA TYR A 23 10.31 22.06 -35.87
C TYR A 23 9.53 22.74 -34.71
N GLY A 24 8.94 23.92 -34.99
CA GLY A 24 8.10 24.63 -34.03
C GLY A 24 6.87 23.80 -33.61
N LEU A 25 6.18 23.18 -34.57
CA LEU A 25 5.01 22.32 -34.29
C LEU A 25 5.38 21.08 -33.48
N VAL A 26 6.47 20.41 -33.82
CA VAL A 26 6.93 19.22 -33.06
C VAL A 26 7.30 19.59 -31.62
N ASN A 27 8.02 20.71 -31.43
CA ASN A 27 8.34 21.18 -30.09
C ASN A 27 7.10 21.61 -29.32
N TYR A 28 6.14 22.30 -29.97
CA TYR A 28 4.87 22.67 -29.36
C TYR A 28 4.05 21.42 -28.96
N LEU A 29 3.86 20.47 -29.87
CA LEU A 29 3.18 19.21 -29.58
C LEU A 29 3.89 18.42 -28.47
N GLY A 30 5.22 18.35 -28.49
CA GLY A 30 6.01 17.71 -27.45
C GLY A 30 5.89 18.39 -26.08
N SER A 31 5.70 19.72 -26.04
CA SER A 31 5.48 20.45 -24.78
C SER A 31 4.06 20.33 -24.24
N VAL A 32 3.05 20.19 -25.13
CA VAL A 32 1.62 20.09 -24.74
C VAL A 32 1.24 18.64 -24.42
N HIS A 33 1.80 17.65 -25.14
CA HIS A 33 1.51 16.21 -24.98
C HIS A 33 2.69 15.47 -24.37
N TYR A 34 3.32 16.07 -23.35
CA TYR A 34 4.45 15.46 -22.67
C TYR A 34 3.97 14.27 -21.81
N GLU A 35 4.31 13.07 -22.22
CA GLU A 35 4.09 11.84 -21.44
C GLU A 35 5.38 11.47 -20.71
N ARG A 36 5.35 11.46 -19.40
CA ARG A 36 6.48 11.07 -18.56
C ARG A 36 6.28 9.63 -18.10
N ARG A 37 7.24 8.76 -18.40
CA ARG A 37 7.26 7.37 -17.92
C ARG A 37 8.42 7.18 -16.96
N ASP A 38 8.13 6.70 -15.77
CA ASP A 38 9.15 6.35 -14.78
C ASP A 38 9.62 4.91 -15.02
N PHE A 39 10.87 4.79 -15.48
CA PHE A 39 11.55 3.51 -15.69
C PHE A 39 12.35 3.06 -14.46
N SER A 40 12.27 3.79 -13.34
CA SER A 40 12.95 3.37 -12.13
C SER A 40 12.29 2.13 -11.53
N ARG A 41 13.09 1.19 -11.04
CA ARG A 41 12.61 -0.07 -10.43
C ARG A 41 11.70 0.18 -9.21
N SER A 42 11.88 1.29 -8.52
CA SER A 42 11.12 1.70 -7.33
C SER A 42 9.95 2.64 -7.64
N GLN A 43 9.72 3.00 -8.91
CA GLN A 43 8.73 4.00 -9.33
C GLN A 43 8.80 5.30 -8.50
N LYS A 44 10.02 5.71 -8.15
CA LYS A 44 10.29 6.83 -7.22
C LYS A 44 9.72 8.16 -7.72
N PHE A 45 9.64 8.33 -9.04
CA PHE A 45 9.22 9.55 -9.71
C PHE A 45 7.80 9.47 -10.30
N SER A 46 6.95 8.59 -9.77
CA SER A 46 5.54 8.52 -10.13
C SER A 46 4.67 8.48 -8.88
N LEU A 47 3.50 9.14 -8.94
CA LEU A 47 2.51 9.05 -7.87
C LEU A 47 1.76 7.72 -7.95
N ALA A 48 1.44 7.15 -6.80
CA ALA A 48 0.54 6.01 -6.69
C ALA A 48 -0.84 6.35 -7.29
N GLY A 49 -1.52 5.34 -7.81
CA GLY A 49 -2.87 5.51 -8.37
C GLY A 49 -3.84 6.14 -7.38
N GLN A 50 -3.70 5.78 -6.11
CA GLN A 50 -4.45 6.34 -4.98
C GLN A 50 -4.26 7.86 -4.85
N THR A 51 -3.01 8.32 -4.73
CA THR A 51 -2.70 9.76 -4.62
C THR A 51 -3.30 10.52 -5.79
N ARG A 52 -3.19 9.97 -7.01
CA ARG A 52 -3.78 10.56 -8.22
C ARG A 52 -5.31 10.60 -8.17
N ALA A 53 -5.96 9.57 -7.63
CA ALA A 53 -7.42 9.54 -7.47
C ALA A 53 -7.87 10.61 -6.48
N VAL A 54 -7.25 10.68 -5.30
CA VAL A 54 -7.57 11.68 -4.27
C VAL A 54 -7.35 13.11 -4.79
N LEU A 55 -6.25 13.37 -5.51
CA LEU A 55 -6.00 14.69 -6.08
C LEU A 55 -7.08 15.14 -7.08
N LYS A 56 -7.75 14.22 -7.78
CA LYS A 56 -8.86 14.54 -8.69
C LYS A 56 -10.13 14.96 -7.97
N GLU A 57 -10.32 14.57 -6.72
CA GLU A 57 -11.51 14.93 -5.92
C GLU A 57 -11.50 16.41 -5.48
N PHE A 58 -10.33 17.05 -5.44
CA PHE A 58 -10.21 18.48 -5.10
C PHE A 58 -10.73 19.34 -6.25
N LYS A 59 -11.84 20.06 -6.02
CA LYS A 59 -12.48 20.96 -6.99
C LYS A 59 -12.12 22.43 -6.79
N LYS A 60 -11.54 22.78 -5.63
CA LYS A 60 -11.06 24.12 -5.27
C LYS A 60 -9.55 24.13 -5.14
N PRO A 61 -8.90 25.30 -5.09
CA PRO A 61 -7.45 25.40 -4.90
C PRO A 61 -6.99 24.73 -3.61
N LEU A 62 -5.95 23.89 -3.70
CA LEU A 62 -5.23 23.29 -2.59
C LEU A 62 -3.93 24.06 -2.36
N GLN A 63 -3.73 24.59 -1.16
CA GLN A 63 -2.50 25.23 -0.78
C GLN A 63 -1.66 24.31 0.11
N ILE A 64 -0.36 24.20 -0.17
CA ILE A 64 0.59 23.43 0.61
C ILE A 64 1.72 24.37 1.02
N VAL A 65 1.93 24.50 2.31
CA VAL A 65 3.04 25.28 2.87
C VAL A 65 3.99 24.35 3.58
N ILE A 66 5.27 24.37 3.19
CA ILE A 66 6.31 23.50 3.76
C ILE A 66 7.27 24.42 4.52
N ILE A 67 7.26 24.31 5.84
CA ILE A 67 8.21 25.00 6.73
C ILE A 67 9.25 23.99 7.14
N ALA A 68 10.47 24.12 6.66
CA ALA A 68 11.54 23.18 6.99
C ALA A 68 12.91 23.82 6.88
N SER A 69 13.77 23.53 7.87
CA SER A 69 15.16 23.95 7.85
C SER A 69 15.99 23.07 6.93
N SER A 70 16.68 23.69 5.99
CA SER A 70 17.60 23.02 5.06
C SER A 70 19.02 22.87 5.60
N THR A 71 19.27 23.21 6.86
CA THR A 71 20.59 23.07 7.48
C THR A 71 21.01 21.62 7.63
N LEU A 72 22.32 21.32 7.52
CA LEU A 72 22.87 19.96 7.65
C LEU A 72 22.56 19.30 9.00
N TYR A 73 22.25 20.08 10.02
CA TYR A 73 21.91 19.60 11.37
C TYR A 73 20.42 19.36 11.56
N SER A 74 19.60 19.68 10.57
CA SER A 74 18.16 19.41 10.65
C SER A 74 17.89 17.90 10.57
N PRO A 75 17.12 17.32 11.50
CA PRO A 75 16.79 15.90 11.47
C PRO A 75 15.97 15.50 10.23
N VAL A 76 15.30 16.46 9.58
CA VAL A 76 14.52 16.25 8.37
C VAL A 76 15.28 16.53 7.07
N ALA A 77 16.53 17.02 7.13
CA ALA A 77 17.33 17.32 5.94
C ALA A 77 17.40 16.16 4.92
N PRO A 78 17.57 14.89 5.34
CA PRO A 78 17.57 13.75 4.41
C PRO A 78 16.25 13.57 3.65
N LEU A 79 15.13 14.02 4.23
CA LEU A 79 13.77 13.87 3.65
C LEU A 79 13.45 14.97 2.64
N LEU A 80 14.08 16.15 2.74
CA LEU A 80 13.67 17.33 1.95
C LEU A 80 13.84 17.14 0.44
N THR A 81 14.84 16.38 0.01
CA THR A 81 15.04 16.09 -1.42
C THR A 81 13.92 15.23 -1.95
N ASP A 82 13.54 14.18 -1.23
CA ASP A 82 12.47 13.28 -1.62
C ASP A 82 11.09 13.95 -1.50
N LEU A 83 10.89 14.81 -0.50
CA LEU A 83 9.69 15.63 -0.34
C LEU A 83 9.52 16.63 -1.51
N ARG A 84 10.60 17.30 -1.93
CA ARG A 84 10.56 18.17 -3.12
C ARG A 84 10.25 17.40 -4.38
N GLY A 85 10.82 16.19 -4.53
CA GLY A 85 10.49 15.27 -5.61
C GLY A 85 9.01 14.92 -5.64
N LEU A 86 8.44 14.55 -4.49
CA LEU A 86 7.01 14.27 -4.32
C LEU A 86 6.15 15.48 -4.71
N MET A 87 6.46 16.66 -4.21
CA MET A 87 5.69 17.88 -4.54
C MET A 87 5.77 18.23 -6.02
N ASN A 88 6.88 18.02 -6.69
CA ASN A 88 7.00 18.21 -8.13
C ASN A 88 6.08 17.25 -8.91
N GLU A 89 5.97 15.99 -8.46
CA GLU A 89 5.03 15.03 -9.07
C GLU A 89 3.57 15.41 -8.80
N VAL A 90 3.26 15.90 -7.61
CA VAL A 90 1.92 16.40 -7.25
C VAL A 90 1.55 17.60 -8.12
N LEU A 91 2.46 18.58 -8.27
CA LEU A 91 2.30 19.74 -9.14
C LEU A 91 2.12 19.33 -10.62
N PHE A 92 2.86 18.33 -11.08
CA PHE A 92 2.72 17.82 -12.44
C PHE A 92 1.32 17.23 -12.70
N ASN A 93 0.76 16.52 -11.73
CA ASN A 93 -0.55 15.88 -11.84
C ASN A 93 -1.74 16.85 -11.64
N LYS A 94 -1.53 18.00 -10.96
CA LYS A 94 -2.60 18.97 -10.66
C LYS A 94 -2.09 20.42 -10.78
N ARG A 95 -1.74 20.83 -12.00
CA ARG A 95 -1.13 22.14 -12.25
C ARG A 95 -2.02 23.35 -12.00
N SER A 96 -3.33 23.25 -12.24
CA SER A 96 -4.21 24.43 -12.27
C SER A 96 -4.65 24.94 -10.90
N ASP A 97 -4.74 24.03 -9.90
CA ASP A 97 -5.39 24.32 -8.62
C ASP A 97 -4.54 23.98 -7.42
N LEU A 98 -3.22 23.92 -7.59
CA LEU A 98 -2.28 23.61 -6.54
C LEU A 98 -1.21 24.69 -6.39
N ARG A 99 -1.01 25.14 -5.16
CA ARG A 99 0.07 26.07 -4.78
C ARG A 99 0.96 25.42 -3.74
N VAL A 100 2.27 25.40 -3.99
CA VAL A 100 3.27 24.90 -3.02
C VAL A 100 4.22 26.02 -2.67
N GLU A 101 4.30 26.36 -1.40
CA GLU A 101 5.19 27.37 -0.83
C GLU A 101 6.24 26.70 0.05
N TYR A 102 7.51 27.02 -0.15
CA TYR A 102 8.63 26.53 0.68
C TYR A 102 9.17 27.67 1.53
N ILE A 103 9.19 27.50 2.84
CA ILE A 103 9.63 28.50 3.79
C ILE A 103 10.78 27.95 4.62
N ASP A 104 11.93 28.62 4.54
CA ASP A 104 13.06 28.34 5.43
C ASP A 104 12.90 29.17 6.71
N PRO A 105 12.74 28.53 7.90
CA PRO A 105 12.51 29.24 9.14
C PRO A 105 13.67 30.15 9.56
N THR A 106 14.88 29.92 9.03
CA THR A 106 16.05 30.77 9.33
C THR A 106 16.08 32.04 8.50
N ARG A 107 15.43 32.05 7.35
CA ARG A 107 15.42 33.18 6.40
C ARG A 107 14.12 33.99 6.45
N ASN A 108 13.02 33.39 6.81
CA ASN A 108 11.67 34.01 6.75
C ASN A 108 11.01 34.01 8.14
N ILE A 109 11.71 34.52 9.16
CA ILE A 109 11.29 34.46 10.56
C ILE A 109 9.89 35.05 10.77
N GLN A 110 9.61 36.22 10.20
CA GLN A 110 8.31 36.89 10.35
C GLN A 110 7.16 36.04 9.78
N ARG A 111 7.33 35.52 8.57
CA ARG A 111 6.31 34.68 7.94
C ARG A 111 6.06 33.38 8.71
N VAL A 112 7.12 32.77 9.25
CA VAL A 112 7.00 31.59 10.12
C VAL A 112 6.23 31.91 11.39
N GLN A 113 6.47 33.10 11.99
CA GLN A 113 5.76 33.52 13.20
C GLN A 113 4.25 33.73 12.94
N GLU A 114 3.89 34.33 11.81
CA GLU A 114 2.51 34.46 11.36
C GLU A 114 1.85 33.09 11.25
N LEU A 115 2.46 32.17 10.50
CA LEU A 115 1.95 30.80 10.30
C LEU A 115 1.89 30.01 11.62
N LYS A 116 2.85 30.18 12.52
CA LYS A 116 2.79 29.56 13.84
C LYS A 116 1.58 30.02 14.65
N THR A 117 1.19 31.26 14.50
CA THR A 117 -0.01 31.81 15.17
C THR A 117 -1.28 31.33 14.48
N ASP A 118 -1.35 31.44 13.15
CA ASP A 118 -2.54 31.11 12.36
C ASP A 118 -2.92 29.64 12.48
N TYR A 119 -1.94 28.74 12.50
CA TYR A 119 -2.14 27.29 12.53
C TYR A 119 -1.84 26.65 13.91
N ASN A 120 -1.60 27.46 14.96
CA ASN A 120 -1.26 27.00 16.30
C ASN A 120 -0.14 25.95 16.34
N LEU A 121 1.00 26.25 15.66
CA LEU A 121 2.14 25.35 15.49
C LEU A 121 3.08 25.36 16.72
N ALA A 122 2.58 25.48 17.93
CA ALA A 122 3.44 25.57 19.12
C ALA A 122 4.41 24.38 19.22
N GLY A 123 5.73 24.68 19.16
CA GLY A 123 6.80 23.70 19.27
C GLY A 123 7.10 22.86 18.02
N LEU A 124 6.46 23.13 16.89
CA LEU A 124 6.70 22.42 15.63
C LEU A 124 7.57 23.27 14.68
N ASP A 125 8.76 22.78 14.31
CA ASP A 125 9.70 23.51 13.48
C ASP A 125 9.79 23.02 12.03
N ASN A 126 9.42 21.77 11.76
CA ASN A 126 9.49 21.16 10.43
C ASN A 126 8.14 20.53 10.10
N VAL A 127 7.28 21.30 9.42
CA VAL A 127 5.91 20.90 9.14
C VAL A 127 5.53 21.15 7.70
N MET A 128 4.59 20.35 7.22
CA MET A 128 3.84 20.59 6.00
C MET A 128 2.39 20.91 6.39
N ILE A 129 1.89 22.04 5.95
CA ILE A 129 0.52 22.49 6.16
C ILE A 129 -0.22 22.34 4.84
N LEU A 130 -1.34 21.63 4.86
CA LEU A 130 -2.27 21.55 3.74
C LEU A 130 -3.51 22.37 4.09
N GLU A 131 -3.97 23.18 3.15
CA GLU A 131 -5.17 24.00 3.31
C GLU A 131 -6.09 23.82 2.12
N TYR A 132 -7.36 23.56 2.38
CA TYR A 132 -8.41 23.39 1.39
C TYR A 132 -9.76 23.80 1.95
N ASP A 133 -10.44 24.72 1.26
CA ASP A 133 -11.82 25.13 1.59
C ASP A 133 -12.00 25.55 3.06
N GLY A 134 -11.04 26.30 3.60
CA GLY A 134 -11.06 26.79 4.98
C GLY A 134 -10.70 25.74 6.04
N ARG A 135 -10.33 24.54 5.64
CA ARG A 135 -9.81 23.49 6.54
C ARG A 135 -8.32 23.35 6.36
N SER A 136 -7.62 23.06 7.45
CA SER A 136 -6.18 22.84 7.42
C SER A 136 -5.79 21.53 8.11
N ARG A 137 -4.71 20.94 7.63
CA ARG A 137 -4.05 19.80 8.26
C ARG A 137 -2.55 20.05 8.36
N VAL A 138 -2.02 19.93 9.55
CA VAL A 138 -0.59 20.02 9.82
C VAL A 138 -0.01 18.61 9.91
N VAL A 139 1.12 18.40 9.23
CA VAL A 139 1.87 17.15 9.19
C VAL A 139 3.29 17.43 9.61
N ASN A 140 3.83 16.67 10.55
CA ASN A 140 5.24 16.73 10.90
C ASN A 140 6.07 16.03 9.80
N ILE A 141 7.05 16.72 9.21
CA ILE A 141 7.88 16.16 8.13
C ILE A 141 8.68 14.94 8.61
N ALA A 142 9.01 14.85 9.89
CA ALA A 142 9.69 13.69 10.44
C ALA A 142 8.88 12.38 10.31
N GLU A 143 7.54 12.45 10.30
CA GLU A 143 6.66 11.29 10.08
C GLU A 143 6.78 10.69 8.68
N MET A 144 7.35 11.45 7.73
CA MET A 144 7.57 11.00 6.36
C MET A 144 8.81 10.09 6.19
N GLY A 145 9.61 9.90 7.25
CA GLY A 145 10.78 9.04 7.25
C GLY A 145 10.65 7.85 8.18
N GLU A 146 11.16 6.72 7.74
CA GLU A 146 11.45 5.59 8.61
C GLU A 146 12.93 5.56 8.90
N PHE A 147 13.30 5.64 10.20
CA PHE A 147 14.70 5.80 10.61
C PHE A 147 15.16 4.59 11.44
N ASP A 148 16.35 4.10 11.15
CA ASP A 148 17.08 3.23 12.06
C ASP A 148 17.77 4.08 13.14
N LEU A 149 17.38 3.86 14.38
CA LEU A 149 17.89 4.56 15.54
C LEU A 149 19.01 3.77 16.26
N SER A 150 19.41 2.60 15.77
CA SER A 150 20.42 1.75 16.42
C SER A 150 21.77 2.46 16.59
N ALA A 151 22.16 3.30 15.63
CA ALA A 151 23.38 4.08 15.71
C ALA A 151 23.32 5.24 16.72
N VAL A 152 22.12 5.72 17.05
CA VAL A 152 21.93 6.86 17.97
C VAL A 152 22.39 6.52 19.38
N ALA A 153 22.21 5.28 19.83
CA ALA A 153 22.70 4.80 21.12
C ALA A 153 24.24 4.84 21.23
N GLN A 154 24.95 4.90 20.10
CA GLN A 154 26.41 4.99 19.99
C GLN A 154 26.89 6.41 19.60
N GLY A 155 25.99 7.42 19.66
CA GLY A 155 26.31 8.80 19.29
C GLY A 155 26.33 9.07 17.80
N GLY A 156 25.87 8.12 16.96
CA GLY A 156 25.74 8.29 15.51
C GLY A 156 24.42 8.98 15.10
N PRO A 157 24.33 9.51 13.88
CA PRO A 157 23.08 10.05 13.37
C PRO A 157 22.06 8.94 13.02
N PRO A 158 20.73 9.22 13.09
CA PRO A 158 19.73 8.30 12.61
C PRO A 158 19.88 8.03 11.11
N VAL A 159 19.72 6.79 10.70
CA VAL A 159 19.83 6.37 9.30
C VAL A 159 18.45 6.25 8.69
N LEU A 160 18.19 6.99 7.61
CA LEU A 160 16.93 6.92 6.89
C LEU A 160 16.84 5.59 6.12
N LEU A 161 15.89 4.73 6.49
CA LEU A 161 15.61 3.43 5.87
C LEU A 161 14.64 3.54 4.69
N ALA A 162 13.54 4.27 4.87
CA ALA A 162 12.53 4.44 3.85
C ALA A 162 11.88 5.83 3.89
N PHE A 163 11.40 6.30 2.73
CA PHE A 163 10.61 7.51 2.61
C PHE A 163 9.14 7.16 2.44
N ARG A 164 8.32 7.59 3.40
CA ARG A 164 6.85 7.39 3.46
C ARG A 164 6.07 8.64 3.09
N GLY A 165 6.73 9.64 2.51
CA GLY A 165 6.14 10.97 2.28
C GLY A 165 4.86 10.95 1.48
N GLU A 166 4.76 10.10 0.45
CA GLU A 166 3.54 9.99 -0.36
C GLU A 166 2.36 9.42 0.46
N GLN A 167 2.62 8.43 1.31
CA GLN A 167 1.61 7.82 2.18
C GLN A 167 1.06 8.84 3.18
N VAL A 168 1.94 9.55 3.88
CA VAL A 168 1.58 10.57 4.87
C VAL A 168 0.86 11.74 4.20
N PHE A 169 1.33 12.20 3.04
CA PHE A 169 0.72 13.25 2.24
C PHE A 169 -0.71 12.88 1.81
N THR A 170 -0.90 11.69 1.27
CA THR A 170 -2.23 11.24 0.80
C THR A 170 -3.21 11.07 1.96
N SER A 171 -2.74 10.57 3.11
CA SER A 171 -3.53 10.52 4.34
C SER A 171 -3.99 11.93 4.76
N ALA A 172 -3.08 12.90 4.74
CA ALA A 172 -3.42 14.28 5.06
C ALA A 172 -4.43 14.88 4.06
N LEU A 173 -4.29 14.60 2.76
CA LEU A 173 -5.27 15.01 1.75
C LEU A 173 -6.66 14.42 2.04
N MET A 174 -6.73 13.15 2.37
CA MET A 174 -8.00 12.48 2.69
C MET A 174 -8.67 13.07 3.93
N SER A 175 -7.89 13.38 4.99
CA SER A 175 -8.43 13.99 6.21
C SER A 175 -9.03 15.37 5.99
N ILE A 176 -8.54 16.12 4.98
CA ILE A 176 -9.11 17.41 4.61
C ILE A 176 -10.36 17.27 3.75
N LEU A 177 -10.38 16.29 2.84
CA LEU A 177 -11.54 16.03 1.98
C LEU A 177 -12.71 15.46 2.76
N LYS A 178 -12.45 14.45 3.59
CA LYS A 178 -13.42 13.74 4.42
C LYS A 178 -13.03 13.94 5.88
N PRO A 179 -13.59 14.94 6.57
CA PRO A 179 -13.24 15.21 7.97
C PRO A 179 -13.73 14.12 8.93
N GLU A 180 -14.73 13.34 8.52
CA GLU A 180 -15.18 12.18 9.29
C GLU A 180 -14.11 11.10 9.25
N THR A 181 -13.60 10.77 10.43
CA THR A 181 -12.58 9.73 10.58
C THR A 181 -13.30 8.40 10.81
N GLU A 182 -13.10 7.45 9.90
CA GLU A 182 -13.58 6.08 10.10
C GLU A 182 -12.96 5.48 11.36
N THR A 183 -13.74 4.78 12.17
CA THR A 183 -13.26 4.14 13.36
C THR A 183 -13.16 2.63 13.17
N VAL A 184 -11.95 2.09 13.34
CA VAL A 184 -11.66 0.65 13.28
C VAL A 184 -11.46 0.15 14.71
N TYR A 185 -12.32 -0.74 15.15
CA TYR A 185 -12.25 -1.33 16.49
C TYR A 185 -11.49 -2.66 16.43
N PHE A 186 -10.53 -2.82 17.33
CA PHE A 186 -9.90 -4.11 17.64
C PHE A 186 -10.62 -4.75 18.80
N LEU A 187 -11.21 -5.93 18.56
CA LEU A 187 -11.88 -6.70 19.59
C LEU A 187 -10.88 -7.12 20.68
N GLN A 188 -11.32 -7.05 21.92
CA GLN A 188 -10.55 -7.44 23.11
C GLN A 188 -11.49 -8.08 24.12
N GLY A 189 -10.99 -9.07 24.85
CA GLY A 189 -11.74 -9.77 25.89
C GLY A 189 -11.56 -11.30 25.79
N HIS A 190 -11.17 -11.82 24.63
CA HIS A 190 -11.04 -13.24 24.36
C HIS A 190 -9.59 -13.66 24.07
N GLY A 191 -8.60 -12.85 24.51
CA GLY A 191 -7.18 -13.11 24.30
C GLY A 191 -6.64 -12.67 22.94
N GLU A 192 -7.36 -11.78 22.25
CA GLU A 192 -6.95 -11.23 20.97
C GLU A 192 -5.67 -10.39 21.09
N ALA A 193 -4.92 -10.31 19.98
CA ALA A 193 -3.73 -9.47 19.88
C ALA A 193 -4.08 -7.99 20.07
N SER A 194 -3.38 -7.34 20.99
CA SER A 194 -3.59 -5.94 21.33
C SER A 194 -3.01 -5.02 20.25
N PRO A 195 -3.77 -4.00 19.77
CA PRO A 195 -3.29 -3.02 18.82
C PRO A 195 -2.20 -2.08 19.37
N THR A 196 -2.00 -2.07 20.69
CA THR A 196 -1.00 -1.22 21.35
C THR A 196 0.26 -1.98 21.76
N ARG A 197 0.21 -3.32 21.78
CA ARG A 197 1.30 -4.17 22.28
C ARG A 197 1.76 -5.19 21.24
N ASP A 198 0.84 -5.98 20.71
CA ASP A 198 1.16 -7.19 19.94
C ASP A 198 1.11 -6.96 18.43
N ALA A 199 0.17 -6.11 17.96
CA ALA A 199 -0.06 -5.75 16.55
C ALA A 199 0.03 -4.23 16.35
N LYS A 200 1.00 -3.60 16.99
CA LYS A 200 1.16 -2.14 17.00
C LYS A 200 1.45 -1.58 15.61
N LYS A 201 2.33 -2.22 14.85
CA LYS A 201 2.68 -1.79 13.48
C LYS A 201 1.46 -1.83 12.56
N PHE A 202 0.62 -2.86 12.69
CA PHE A 202 -0.63 -2.95 11.93
C PHE A 202 -1.59 -1.82 12.32
N ALA A 203 -1.82 -1.59 13.61
CA ALA A 203 -2.67 -0.52 14.09
C ALA A 203 -2.18 0.88 13.68
N GLU A 204 -0.87 1.13 13.78
CA GLU A 204 -0.25 2.37 13.32
C GLU A 204 -0.42 2.58 11.80
N ALA A 205 -0.25 1.52 11.00
CA ALA A 205 -0.43 1.59 9.57
C ALA A 205 -1.89 1.90 9.17
N VAL A 206 -2.88 1.35 9.90
CA VAL A 206 -4.30 1.71 9.75
C VAL A 206 -4.53 3.18 10.13
N SER A 207 -3.93 3.65 11.22
CA SER A 207 -4.05 5.05 11.67
C SER A 207 -3.45 6.03 10.66
N ILE A 208 -2.33 5.67 10.03
CA ILE A 208 -1.71 6.45 8.94
C ILE A 208 -2.66 6.59 7.73
N GLN A 209 -3.60 5.67 7.54
CA GLN A 209 -4.63 5.76 6.51
C GLN A 209 -5.85 6.62 6.91
N ASN A 210 -5.70 7.50 7.89
CA ASN A 210 -6.76 8.38 8.41
C ASN A 210 -7.96 7.61 9.01
N ALA A 211 -7.72 6.46 9.64
CA ALA A 211 -8.71 5.73 10.41
C ALA A 211 -8.34 5.78 11.90
N ALA A 212 -9.30 6.09 12.77
CA ALA A 212 -9.08 6.00 14.21
C ALA A 212 -9.06 4.53 14.64
N VAL A 213 -8.03 4.12 15.36
CA VAL A 213 -7.96 2.77 15.94
C VAL A 213 -8.35 2.83 17.40
N LYS A 214 -9.35 2.04 17.80
CA LYS A 214 -9.84 1.91 19.17
C LYS A 214 -9.94 0.43 19.55
N THR A 215 -10.02 0.14 20.83
CA THR A 215 -10.34 -1.21 21.35
C THR A 215 -11.82 -1.30 21.69
N LEU A 216 -12.40 -2.49 21.55
CA LEU A 216 -13.79 -2.79 21.83
C LEU A 216 -13.86 -4.07 22.66
N SER A 217 -14.57 -4.05 23.79
CA SER A 217 -15.00 -5.26 24.47
C SER A 217 -16.50 -5.42 24.27
N LEU A 218 -16.94 -6.63 23.92
CA LEU A 218 -18.37 -6.93 23.75
C LEU A 218 -19.06 -7.19 25.09
N ALA A 219 -18.30 -7.44 26.14
CA ALA A 219 -18.85 -7.75 27.48
C ALA A 219 -19.82 -6.67 27.94
N GLY A 220 -21.07 -7.06 28.15
CA GLY A 220 -22.13 -6.16 28.62
C GLY A 220 -22.70 -5.18 27.58
N LEU A 221 -22.28 -5.25 26.33
CA LEU A 221 -22.86 -4.43 25.25
C LEU A 221 -24.13 -5.06 24.67
N ASP A 222 -25.12 -4.21 24.38
CA ASP A 222 -26.34 -4.59 23.69
C ASP A 222 -26.23 -4.36 22.17
N ALA A 223 -25.32 -3.49 21.74
CA ALA A 223 -25.07 -3.16 20.34
C ALA A 223 -23.62 -2.66 20.14
N ILE A 224 -23.11 -2.83 18.93
CA ILE A 224 -21.84 -2.25 18.49
C ILE A 224 -21.97 -0.72 18.44
N PRO A 225 -20.91 0.04 18.83
CA PRO A 225 -20.91 1.49 18.73
C PRO A 225 -21.25 1.98 17.31
N SER A 226 -22.07 3.02 17.20
CA SER A 226 -22.55 3.54 15.92
C SER A 226 -21.44 4.18 15.08
N ASP A 227 -20.30 4.54 15.70
CA ASP A 227 -19.12 5.05 15.01
C ASP A 227 -18.20 3.94 14.49
N ALA A 228 -18.55 2.65 14.69
CA ALA A 228 -17.75 1.53 14.22
C ALA A 228 -17.88 1.36 12.69
N SER A 229 -16.83 1.70 11.98
CA SER A 229 -16.74 1.49 10.53
C SER A 229 -16.28 0.08 10.15
N ALA A 230 -15.44 -0.52 10.99
CA ALA A 230 -15.02 -1.92 10.89
C ALA A 230 -14.57 -2.47 12.25
N ILE A 231 -14.66 -3.79 12.41
CA ILE A 231 -14.12 -4.51 13.58
C ILE A 231 -13.05 -5.49 13.11
N VAL A 232 -11.95 -5.58 13.86
CA VAL A 232 -10.87 -6.54 13.67
C VAL A 232 -10.84 -7.49 14.86
N VAL A 233 -10.96 -8.79 14.60
CA VAL A 233 -10.77 -9.88 15.57
C VAL A 233 -9.44 -10.54 15.24
N ALA A 234 -8.42 -10.32 16.06
CA ALA A 234 -7.05 -10.76 15.77
C ALA A 234 -6.63 -11.89 16.73
N GLY A 235 -6.97 -13.14 16.39
CA GLY A 235 -6.54 -14.33 17.12
C GLY A 235 -7.23 -14.47 18.47
N ALA A 236 -8.55 -14.55 18.50
CA ALA A 236 -9.30 -14.90 19.70
C ALA A 236 -8.86 -16.27 20.21
N GLN A 237 -8.42 -16.35 21.48
CA GLN A 237 -7.94 -17.57 22.12
C GLN A 237 -9.03 -18.28 22.93
N SER A 238 -10.10 -17.59 23.28
CA SER A 238 -11.32 -18.14 23.87
C SER A 238 -12.55 -17.75 23.02
N ASP A 239 -13.59 -18.57 23.11
CA ASP A 239 -14.79 -18.37 22.30
C ASP A 239 -15.64 -17.20 22.82
N LEU A 240 -16.38 -16.58 21.92
CA LEU A 240 -17.40 -15.59 22.26
C LEU A 240 -18.53 -16.24 23.08
N ASP A 241 -19.18 -15.48 23.96
CA ASP A 241 -20.41 -15.94 24.54
C ASP A 241 -21.61 -15.84 23.56
N GLU A 242 -22.76 -16.36 23.97
CA GLU A 242 -23.95 -16.39 23.11
C GLU A 242 -24.46 -14.97 22.79
N ARG A 243 -24.42 -14.07 23.78
CA ARG A 243 -24.84 -12.68 23.63
C ARG A 243 -23.90 -11.90 22.72
N GLU A 244 -22.59 -12.02 22.94
CA GLU A 244 -21.56 -11.40 22.12
C GLU A 244 -21.64 -11.85 20.66
N THR A 245 -21.85 -13.15 20.44
CA THR A 245 -22.06 -13.73 19.12
C THR A 245 -23.32 -13.15 18.45
N ALA A 246 -24.42 -13.00 19.21
CA ALA A 246 -25.66 -12.41 18.71
C ALA A 246 -25.49 -10.92 18.36
N VAL A 247 -24.78 -10.14 19.19
CA VAL A 247 -24.51 -8.72 18.95
C VAL A 247 -23.66 -8.55 17.69
N LEU A 248 -22.54 -9.27 17.60
CA LEU A 248 -21.64 -9.19 16.44
C LEU A 248 -22.32 -9.66 15.15
N GLY A 249 -23.09 -10.77 15.23
CA GLY A 249 -23.84 -11.31 14.10
C GLY A 249 -24.97 -10.40 13.61
N SER A 250 -25.67 -9.73 14.54
CA SER A 250 -26.71 -8.77 14.18
C SER A 250 -26.11 -7.55 13.48
N TRP A 251 -25.00 -7.05 14.01
CA TRP A 251 -24.27 -5.93 13.41
C TRP A 251 -23.73 -6.29 12.02
N LEU A 252 -23.16 -7.49 11.85
CA LEU A 252 -22.68 -7.95 10.53
C LEU A 252 -23.82 -8.03 9.52
N ARG A 253 -24.99 -8.58 9.90
CA ARG A 253 -26.18 -8.64 9.02
C ARG A 253 -26.74 -7.25 8.68
N ALA A 254 -26.56 -6.27 9.54
CA ALA A 254 -27.00 -4.89 9.33
C ALA A 254 -26.03 -4.04 8.47
N GLY A 255 -25.05 -4.68 7.81
CA GLY A 255 -24.06 -3.99 6.96
C GLY A 255 -22.71 -3.76 7.68
N GLY A 256 -22.47 -4.44 8.79
CA GLY A 256 -21.20 -4.41 9.50
C GLY A 256 -20.05 -4.99 8.67
N LYS A 257 -18.83 -4.59 9.01
CA LYS A 257 -17.62 -4.89 8.25
C LYS A 257 -16.58 -5.51 9.18
N LEU A 258 -16.20 -6.76 8.94
CA LEU A 258 -15.43 -7.57 9.87
C LEU A 258 -14.18 -8.16 9.22
N LEU A 259 -13.02 -7.99 9.87
CA LEU A 259 -11.79 -8.73 9.57
C LEU A 259 -11.53 -9.72 10.70
N VAL A 260 -11.45 -11.00 10.37
CA VAL A 260 -11.15 -12.06 11.35
C VAL A 260 -9.85 -12.75 10.95
N LEU A 261 -8.88 -12.69 11.85
CA LEU A 261 -7.63 -13.44 11.78
C LEU A 261 -7.75 -14.58 12.80
N LEU A 262 -7.82 -15.83 12.35
CA LEU A 262 -8.10 -16.98 13.21
C LEU A 262 -6.83 -17.44 13.96
N ASP A 263 -7.00 -17.90 15.19
CA ASP A 263 -6.01 -18.73 15.86
C ASP A 263 -6.39 -20.21 15.72
N PRO A 264 -5.67 -20.98 14.87
CA PRO A 264 -5.97 -22.39 14.71
C PRO A 264 -5.74 -23.25 15.97
N ASN A 265 -5.08 -22.72 17.00
CA ASN A 265 -4.89 -23.44 18.27
C ASN A 265 -6.04 -23.22 19.26
N ALA A 266 -6.92 -22.26 18.96
CA ALA A 266 -8.05 -21.92 19.82
C ALA A 266 -9.33 -22.66 19.40
N ALA A 267 -10.07 -23.15 20.36
CA ALA A 267 -11.42 -23.69 20.14
C ALA A 267 -12.46 -22.57 20.22
N THR A 268 -12.90 -22.05 19.09
CA THR A 268 -13.86 -20.94 18.99
C THR A 268 -15.09 -21.34 18.14
N PRO A 269 -15.89 -22.34 18.57
CA PRO A 269 -16.98 -22.88 17.75
C PRO A 269 -18.08 -21.87 17.45
N ARG A 270 -18.38 -20.91 18.36
CA ARG A 270 -19.39 -19.87 18.08
C ARG A 270 -18.89 -18.85 17.07
N LEU A 271 -17.62 -18.44 17.19
CA LEU A 271 -17.01 -17.59 16.16
C LEU A 271 -17.02 -18.31 14.79
N HIS A 272 -16.64 -19.60 14.73
CA HIS A 272 -16.69 -20.40 13.51
C HIS A 272 -18.12 -20.50 12.96
N GLY A 273 -19.12 -20.66 13.81
CA GLY A 273 -20.54 -20.66 13.41
C GLY A 273 -20.98 -19.31 12.82
N LEU A 274 -20.51 -18.20 13.39
CA LEU A 274 -20.75 -16.86 12.85
C LEU A 274 -20.18 -16.72 11.42
N LEU A 275 -18.96 -17.22 11.20
CA LEU A 275 -18.32 -17.21 9.87
C LEU A 275 -19.06 -18.12 8.90
N GLY A 276 -19.51 -19.29 9.34
CA GLY A 276 -20.33 -20.23 8.57
C GLY A 276 -21.64 -19.60 8.06
N ASN A 277 -22.29 -18.75 8.87
CA ASN A 277 -23.46 -17.96 8.45
C ASN A 277 -23.17 -16.96 7.31
N SER A 278 -21.88 -16.68 7.06
CA SER A 278 -21.41 -15.89 5.93
C SER A 278 -20.81 -16.76 4.82
N GLY A 279 -21.02 -18.09 4.86
CA GLY A 279 -20.56 -19.05 3.89
C GLY A 279 -19.07 -19.40 3.95
N VAL A 280 -18.31 -18.88 4.93
CA VAL A 280 -16.89 -19.18 5.13
C VAL A 280 -16.74 -20.14 6.30
N VAL A 281 -16.24 -21.35 6.05
CA VAL A 281 -16.14 -22.41 7.05
C VAL A 281 -14.68 -22.72 7.34
N PRO A 282 -14.14 -22.35 8.52
CA PRO A 282 -12.82 -22.80 8.94
C PRO A 282 -12.74 -24.33 9.01
N ARG A 283 -11.73 -24.95 8.41
CA ARG A 283 -11.64 -26.41 8.31
C ARG A 283 -11.02 -27.08 9.53
N ASN A 284 -10.50 -26.32 10.48
CA ASN A 284 -9.84 -26.80 11.70
C ASN A 284 -8.66 -27.76 11.41
N ASP A 285 -8.08 -27.71 10.23
CA ASP A 285 -6.87 -28.43 9.82
C ASP A 285 -5.60 -27.65 10.17
N ARG A 286 -4.46 -28.25 9.90
CA ARG A 286 -3.14 -27.61 9.97
C ARG A 286 -2.50 -27.64 8.61
N VAL A 287 -2.31 -26.48 8.01
CA VAL A 287 -1.61 -26.38 6.75
C VAL A 287 -0.12 -26.55 6.99
N LEU A 288 0.46 -27.56 6.38
CA LEU A 288 1.85 -27.95 6.54
C LEU A 288 2.38 -28.64 5.30
N ARG A 289 3.71 -28.84 5.23
CA ARG A 289 4.36 -29.69 4.24
C ARG A 289 5.54 -30.43 4.83
N LEU A 290 5.94 -31.53 4.20
CA LEU A 290 7.18 -32.21 4.53
C LEU A 290 8.37 -31.60 3.80
N ILE A 291 9.51 -31.54 4.49
CA ILE A 291 10.79 -31.17 3.91
C ILE A 291 11.79 -32.32 4.12
N GLN A 292 12.58 -32.58 3.11
CA GLN A 292 13.69 -33.55 3.21
C GLN A 292 14.91 -32.85 3.81
N LEU A 293 15.33 -33.34 4.96
CA LEU A 293 16.57 -32.94 5.60
C LEU A 293 17.63 -34.03 5.33
N PRO A 294 18.94 -33.77 5.45
CA PRO A 294 19.99 -34.73 5.10
C PRO A 294 19.89 -36.12 5.80
N PHE A 295 19.26 -36.19 6.97
CA PHE A 295 19.15 -37.42 7.76
C PHE A 295 17.73 -37.65 8.33
N ALA A 296 16.74 -36.84 7.96
CA ALA A 296 15.38 -36.93 8.49
C ALA A 296 14.37 -36.23 7.56
N THR A 297 13.10 -36.58 7.72
CA THR A 297 12.00 -35.80 7.17
C THR A 297 11.52 -34.81 8.24
N GLY A 298 11.50 -33.54 7.94
CA GLY A 298 10.98 -32.49 8.81
C GLY A 298 9.58 -32.03 8.39
N ILE A 299 8.84 -31.44 9.32
CA ILE A 299 7.54 -30.82 9.07
C ILE A 299 7.75 -29.31 9.03
N LEU A 300 7.41 -28.67 7.91
CA LEU A 300 7.38 -27.22 7.77
C LEU A 300 5.94 -26.73 8.01
N ARG A 301 5.79 -25.84 8.99
CA ARG A 301 4.51 -25.25 9.43
C ARG A 301 4.37 -23.80 9.00
N GLU A 302 5.47 -23.21 8.55
CA GLU A 302 5.50 -21.88 7.96
C GLU A 302 4.97 -21.96 6.54
N VAL A 303 3.80 -21.35 6.32
CA VAL A 303 3.08 -21.44 5.05
C VAL A 303 3.47 -20.29 4.14
N THR A 304 3.91 -20.63 2.94
CA THR A 304 4.01 -19.66 1.83
C THR A 304 2.75 -19.77 0.99
N ALA A 305 2.10 -18.64 0.76
CA ALA A 305 0.85 -18.60 0.03
C ALA A 305 0.85 -17.43 -0.96
N GLN A 306 0.18 -17.60 -2.07
CA GLN A 306 0.09 -16.60 -3.14
C GLN A 306 -1.23 -15.82 -3.06
N VAL A 307 -1.14 -14.52 -3.26
CA VAL A 307 -2.31 -13.64 -3.40
C VAL A 307 -2.95 -13.87 -4.77
N LEU A 308 -4.24 -14.21 -4.74
CA LEU A 308 -5.03 -14.50 -5.94
C LEU A 308 -5.50 -13.21 -6.64
N PRO A 309 -5.70 -13.26 -7.97
CA PRO A 309 -6.22 -12.14 -8.75
C PRO A 309 -7.71 -11.87 -8.48
N ASN A 310 -8.19 -10.71 -8.97
CA ASN A 310 -9.61 -10.35 -9.06
C ASN A 310 -10.32 -9.96 -7.75
N ALA A 311 -9.60 -9.65 -6.69
CA ALA A 311 -10.19 -9.08 -5.49
C ALA A 311 -9.74 -7.63 -5.28
N GLU A 312 -10.68 -6.75 -4.92
CA GLU A 312 -10.40 -5.32 -4.69
C GLU A 312 -9.41 -5.14 -3.55
N ALA A 313 -9.59 -5.88 -2.45
CA ALA A 313 -8.72 -5.83 -1.28
C ALA A 313 -7.25 -6.15 -1.57
N THR A 314 -6.98 -6.99 -2.57
CA THR A 314 -5.66 -7.55 -2.85
C THR A 314 -5.12 -7.21 -4.24
N ARG A 315 -5.82 -6.39 -5.02
CA ARG A 315 -5.49 -6.09 -6.44
C ARG A 315 -4.02 -5.73 -6.69
N ARG A 316 -3.36 -5.05 -5.75
CA ARG A 316 -1.97 -4.63 -5.90
C ARG A 316 -0.94 -5.68 -5.50
N LEU A 317 -1.40 -6.70 -4.78
CA LEU A 317 -0.58 -7.80 -4.29
C LEU A 317 -0.74 -9.06 -5.15
N GLU A 318 -1.50 -8.97 -6.26
CA GLU A 318 -1.72 -10.10 -7.16
C GLU A 318 -0.39 -10.77 -7.53
N GLY A 319 -0.32 -12.09 -7.35
CA GLY A 319 0.88 -12.87 -7.59
C GLY A 319 2.00 -12.70 -6.55
N THR A 320 1.83 -11.83 -5.55
CA THR A 320 2.81 -11.68 -4.46
C THR A 320 2.68 -12.84 -3.49
N ASN A 321 3.80 -13.31 -2.97
CA ASN A 321 3.83 -14.33 -1.93
C ASN A 321 3.71 -13.70 -0.54
N LEU A 322 2.77 -14.20 0.25
CA LEU A 322 2.65 -13.94 1.68
C LEU A 322 3.26 -15.07 2.48
N PHE A 323 3.80 -14.74 3.63
CA PHE A 323 4.39 -15.68 4.56
C PHE A 323 3.58 -15.71 5.86
N PHE A 324 3.10 -16.89 6.24
CA PHE A 324 2.34 -17.13 7.46
C PHE A 324 3.19 -17.95 8.43
N PRO A 325 3.83 -17.32 9.41
CA PRO A 325 4.59 -18.01 10.42
C PRO A 325 3.65 -18.72 11.42
N GLY A 326 4.00 -19.93 11.80
CA GLY A 326 3.29 -20.69 12.80
C GLY A 326 1.97 -21.32 12.33
N ALA A 327 1.01 -21.48 13.25
CA ALA A 327 -0.21 -22.22 12.96
C ALA A 327 -1.09 -21.53 11.92
N THR A 328 -1.44 -22.25 10.88
CA THR A 328 -2.32 -21.79 9.81
C THR A 328 -3.32 -22.88 9.48
N GLN A 329 -4.60 -22.53 9.29
CA GLN A 329 -5.65 -23.43 8.84
C GLN A 329 -6.22 -22.98 7.50
N SER A 330 -6.82 -23.92 6.79
CA SER A 330 -7.50 -23.63 5.52
C SER A 330 -8.97 -23.27 5.74
N LEU A 331 -9.55 -22.62 4.73
CA LEU A 331 -10.93 -22.19 4.71
C LEU A 331 -11.71 -23.01 3.65
N GLY A 332 -12.87 -23.53 4.05
CA GLY A 332 -13.87 -24.10 3.17
C GLY A 332 -14.99 -23.10 2.90
N PHE A 333 -15.89 -23.45 1.97
CA PHE A 333 -17.01 -22.61 1.57
C PHE A 333 -18.30 -23.41 1.53
N ASP A 334 -19.36 -22.89 2.13
CA ASP A 334 -20.73 -23.37 1.97
C ASP A 334 -21.38 -22.60 0.82
N LEU A 335 -21.10 -23.04 -0.41
CA LEU A 335 -21.59 -22.38 -1.63
C LEU A 335 -23.12 -22.41 -1.74
N PRO A 336 -23.84 -23.53 -1.43
CA PRO A 336 -25.29 -23.54 -1.44
C PRO A 336 -25.92 -22.51 -0.49
N HIS A 337 -25.38 -22.38 0.73
CA HIS A 337 -25.84 -21.39 1.69
C HIS A 337 -25.53 -19.96 1.21
N ALA A 338 -24.31 -19.73 0.69
CA ALA A 338 -23.89 -18.43 0.17
C ALA A 338 -24.78 -17.96 -0.99
N GLU A 339 -25.16 -18.87 -1.90
CA GLU A 339 -26.06 -18.56 -3.02
C GLU A 339 -27.48 -18.21 -2.52
N ALA A 340 -28.03 -18.99 -1.57
CA ALA A 340 -29.33 -18.73 -0.97
C ALA A 340 -29.41 -17.37 -0.27
N GLU A 341 -28.34 -16.97 0.41
CA GLU A 341 -28.23 -15.71 1.16
C GLU A 341 -27.66 -14.53 0.31
N LYS A 342 -27.43 -14.75 -0.98
CA LYS A 342 -26.82 -13.77 -1.92
C LYS A 342 -25.46 -13.25 -1.44
N ILE A 343 -24.66 -14.14 -0.88
CA ILE A 343 -23.30 -13.84 -0.42
C ILE A 343 -22.33 -14.19 -1.53
N ARG A 344 -21.46 -13.25 -1.88
CA ARG A 344 -20.42 -13.44 -2.88
C ARG A 344 -19.09 -13.73 -2.19
N ILE A 345 -18.65 -14.98 -2.27
CA ILE A 345 -17.38 -15.43 -1.70
C ILE A 345 -16.28 -15.30 -2.74
N ARG A 346 -15.13 -14.73 -2.34
CA ARG A 346 -13.93 -14.64 -3.18
C ARG A 346 -12.72 -15.13 -2.41
N PRO A 347 -12.03 -16.17 -2.88
CA PRO A 347 -10.72 -16.55 -2.37
C PRO A 347 -9.72 -15.41 -2.60
N LEU A 348 -8.92 -15.08 -1.58
CA LEU A 348 -7.93 -14.01 -1.62
C LEU A 348 -6.50 -14.53 -1.65
N VAL A 349 -6.22 -15.59 -0.90
CA VAL A 349 -4.87 -16.14 -0.72
C VAL A 349 -4.95 -17.66 -0.73
N GLN A 350 -4.08 -18.29 -1.52
CA GLN A 350 -3.97 -19.74 -1.65
C GLN A 350 -2.58 -20.22 -1.26
N ALA A 351 -2.49 -21.28 -0.46
CA ALA A 351 -1.21 -21.91 -0.13
C ALA A 351 -0.53 -22.49 -1.38
N ALA A 352 0.80 -22.53 -1.37
CA ALA A 352 1.57 -23.14 -2.44
C ALA A 352 1.25 -24.64 -2.58
N GLU A 353 1.47 -25.21 -3.77
CA GLU A 353 0.99 -26.54 -4.16
C GLU A 353 1.53 -27.69 -3.30
N GLU A 354 2.70 -27.52 -2.69
CA GLU A 354 3.33 -28.51 -1.86
C GLU A 354 2.74 -28.68 -0.44
N PHE A 355 1.80 -27.82 -0.06
CA PHE A 355 1.13 -27.88 1.25
C PHE A 355 -0.16 -28.67 1.18
N TRP A 356 -0.54 -29.27 2.32
CA TRP A 356 -1.88 -29.84 2.55
C TRP A 356 -2.41 -29.44 3.92
N GLY A 357 -3.71 -29.61 4.15
CA GLY A 357 -4.36 -29.37 5.44
C GLY A 357 -4.50 -30.68 6.20
N GLU A 358 -3.62 -30.91 7.16
CA GLU A 358 -3.63 -32.09 8.05
C GLU A 358 -4.77 -31.99 9.06
N THR A 359 -5.68 -32.95 9.04
CA THR A 359 -6.88 -32.93 9.88
C THR A 359 -6.66 -33.54 11.26
N ASP A 360 -5.73 -34.50 11.38
CA ASP A 360 -5.42 -35.24 12.61
C ASP A 360 -4.13 -34.72 13.30
N TYR A 361 -3.80 -33.44 13.13
CA TYR A 361 -2.59 -32.84 13.64
C TYR A 361 -2.55 -32.80 15.18
N ALA A 362 -1.62 -33.56 15.78
CA ALA A 362 -1.30 -33.46 17.21
C ALA A 362 0.07 -32.80 17.40
N PRO A 363 0.18 -31.67 18.13
CA PRO A 363 1.44 -30.94 18.32
C PRO A 363 2.58 -31.77 18.89
N ASN A 364 2.23 -32.81 19.68
CA ASN A 364 3.17 -33.67 20.42
C ASN A 364 3.48 -35.00 19.71
N GLN A 365 2.92 -35.27 18.53
CA GLN A 365 3.16 -36.46 17.73
C GLN A 365 3.74 -36.10 16.36
N PRO A 366 5.02 -35.72 16.25
CA PRO A 366 5.62 -35.32 14.98
C PRO A 366 5.98 -36.49 14.06
N GLN A 367 5.76 -37.76 14.47
CA GLN A 367 6.11 -38.93 13.67
C GLN A 367 4.87 -39.51 12.99
N GLY A 368 4.94 -39.64 11.66
CA GLY A 368 3.90 -40.28 10.86
C GLY A 368 2.93 -39.34 10.16
N VAL A 369 3.19 -38.02 10.16
CA VAL A 369 2.41 -37.08 9.39
C VAL A 369 2.71 -37.27 7.90
N ALA A 370 1.70 -37.63 7.12
CA ALA A 370 1.77 -37.79 5.67
C ALA A 370 0.37 -37.55 5.10
N TYR A 371 0.30 -36.92 3.96
CA TYR A 371 -0.98 -36.67 3.28
C TYR A 371 -1.77 -37.98 3.07
N GLN A 372 -3.03 -37.98 3.50
CA GLN A 372 -3.95 -39.11 3.38
C GLN A 372 -5.16 -38.66 2.54
N ASP A 373 -5.23 -39.20 1.32
CA ASP A 373 -6.32 -38.88 0.39
C ASP A 373 -7.69 -39.27 0.98
N GLY A 374 -8.65 -38.37 0.89
CA GLY A 374 -9.99 -38.54 1.44
C GLY A 374 -10.13 -38.29 2.94
N ILE A 375 -9.04 -38.05 3.67
CA ILE A 375 -9.01 -37.66 5.08
C ILE A 375 -8.53 -36.22 5.22
N ASP A 376 -7.38 -35.93 4.64
CA ASP A 376 -6.77 -34.59 4.69
C ASP A 376 -7.29 -33.66 3.60
N ASN A 377 -7.21 -32.37 3.86
CA ASN A 377 -7.59 -31.36 2.88
C ASN A 377 -6.47 -31.15 1.85
N GLY A 378 -6.73 -31.60 0.61
CA GLY A 378 -5.84 -31.36 -0.53
C GLY A 378 -6.02 -29.97 -1.15
N GLN A 379 -5.21 -29.67 -2.17
CA GLN A 379 -5.31 -28.45 -2.96
C GLN A 379 -6.64 -28.35 -3.74
N PRO A 380 -7.18 -27.12 -3.94
CA PRO A 380 -6.64 -25.83 -3.52
C PRO A 380 -6.91 -25.52 -2.03
N LEU A 381 -5.86 -25.10 -1.31
CA LEU A 381 -5.99 -24.68 0.09
C LEU A 381 -6.11 -23.16 0.17
N ILE A 382 -7.26 -22.68 0.50
CA ILE A 382 -7.51 -21.23 0.65
C ILE A 382 -7.20 -20.82 2.09
N ILE A 383 -6.31 -19.86 2.25
CA ILE A 383 -5.87 -19.33 3.55
C ILE A 383 -6.61 -18.03 3.91
N ALA A 384 -7.05 -17.27 2.91
CA ALA A 384 -7.84 -16.07 3.15
C ALA A 384 -8.96 -15.95 2.11
N ALA A 385 -10.11 -15.46 2.54
CA ALA A 385 -11.26 -15.23 1.68
C ALA A 385 -12.06 -14.00 2.13
N SER A 386 -12.77 -13.36 1.19
CA SER A 386 -13.81 -12.37 1.48
C SER A 386 -15.20 -12.96 1.20
N ALA A 387 -16.17 -12.49 1.99
CA ALA A 387 -17.59 -12.77 1.78
C ALA A 387 -18.35 -11.45 1.85
N ASP A 388 -18.94 -11.05 0.74
CA ASP A 388 -19.69 -9.81 0.58
C ASP A 388 -21.16 -10.14 0.40
N ARG A 389 -22.02 -9.62 1.27
CA ARG A 389 -23.48 -9.69 1.07
C ARG A 389 -23.91 -8.36 0.48
N ASP A 390 -24.50 -8.39 -0.72
CA ASP A 390 -25.00 -7.20 -1.37
C ASP A 390 -26.17 -6.58 -0.57
N GLY A 391 -26.17 -5.27 -0.44
CA GLY A 391 -27.28 -4.52 0.13
C GLY A 391 -28.52 -4.65 -0.75
N VAL A 392 -29.69 -4.49 -0.16
CA VAL A 392 -30.96 -4.42 -0.89
C VAL A 392 -31.36 -2.96 -0.98
N GLU A 393 -31.29 -2.38 -2.18
CA GLU A 393 -31.93 -1.10 -2.48
C GLU A 393 -33.44 -1.37 -2.70
N ASP A 394 -34.23 -1.20 -1.64
CA ASP A 394 -35.68 -1.10 -1.72
C ASP A 394 -36.08 0.27 -1.21
N ASP A 395 -37.03 0.95 -1.84
CA ASP A 395 -37.58 2.27 -1.43
C ASP A 395 -38.00 2.35 0.06
N ARG A 396 -37.99 1.22 0.77
CA ARG A 396 -38.43 1.10 2.17
C ARG A 396 -37.33 0.72 3.16
N VAL A 397 -36.20 0.15 2.70
CA VAL A 397 -35.14 -0.36 3.59
C VAL A 397 -33.79 -0.19 2.89
N ASP A 398 -32.95 0.68 3.42
CA ASP A 398 -31.55 0.82 3.01
C ASP A 398 -30.73 -0.20 3.82
N VAL A 399 -30.46 -1.37 3.25
CA VAL A 399 -29.55 -2.38 3.84
C VAL A 399 -28.17 -2.18 3.23
N GLN A 400 -27.26 -1.68 4.02
CA GLN A 400 -25.86 -1.51 3.61
C GLN A 400 -25.18 -2.86 3.33
N THR A 401 -24.25 -2.87 2.41
CA THR A 401 -23.44 -4.06 2.07
C THR A 401 -22.62 -4.50 3.27
N SER A 402 -22.81 -5.72 3.77
CA SER A 402 -21.92 -6.30 4.77
C SER A 402 -20.70 -6.94 4.11
N ARG A 403 -19.54 -6.81 4.75
CA ARG A 403 -18.29 -7.39 4.25
C ARG A 403 -17.56 -8.12 5.36
N LEU A 404 -17.10 -9.31 5.04
CA LEU A 404 -16.30 -10.14 5.91
C LEU A 404 -15.02 -10.54 5.19
N ILE A 405 -13.88 -10.41 5.86
CA ILE A 405 -12.61 -10.99 5.42
C ILE A 405 -12.13 -11.92 6.53
N VAL A 406 -11.84 -13.17 6.16
CA VAL A 406 -11.33 -14.20 7.07
C VAL A 406 -9.96 -14.65 6.62
N VAL A 407 -9.04 -14.77 7.57
CA VAL A 407 -7.68 -15.30 7.36
C VAL A 407 -7.44 -16.46 8.33
N GLY A 408 -6.98 -17.58 7.85
CA GLY A 408 -6.72 -18.80 8.62
C GLY A 408 -5.52 -18.75 9.57
N SER A 409 -4.92 -17.58 9.80
CA SER A 409 -3.83 -17.37 10.74
C SER A 409 -3.87 -15.93 11.25
N PHE A 410 -3.50 -15.70 12.52
CA PHE A 410 -3.34 -14.35 13.07
C PHE A 410 -1.86 -13.98 13.28
N GLN A 411 -0.98 -14.97 13.41
CA GLN A 411 0.41 -14.77 13.83
C GLN A 411 1.20 -13.89 12.86
N PHE A 412 0.86 -13.89 11.57
CA PHE A 412 1.52 -13.03 10.57
C PHE A 412 1.24 -11.53 10.78
N ALA A 413 0.20 -11.17 11.55
CA ALA A 413 -0.15 -9.79 11.89
C ALA A 413 0.59 -9.26 13.12
N LEU A 414 1.27 -10.12 13.88
CA LEU A 414 2.02 -9.74 15.07
C LEU A 414 3.33 -9.04 14.70
N ASP A 415 3.71 -8.02 15.44
CA ASP A 415 4.89 -7.19 15.18
C ASP A 415 6.20 -7.94 14.87
N PRO A 416 6.55 -9.04 15.59
CA PRO A 416 7.76 -9.81 15.31
C PRO A 416 7.72 -10.57 13.98
N SER A 417 6.52 -10.90 13.52
CA SER A 417 6.29 -11.77 12.34
C SER A 417 5.82 -11.00 11.11
N LEU A 418 5.47 -9.74 11.27
CA LEU A 418 4.85 -8.92 10.25
C LEU A 418 5.85 -8.54 9.15
N THR A 419 5.63 -9.09 7.97
CA THR A 419 6.40 -8.76 6.76
C THR A 419 5.77 -7.56 6.01
N PRO A 420 6.54 -6.82 5.19
CA PRO A 420 5.97 -5.73 4.38
C PRO A 420 4.78 -6.17 3.50
N PRO A 421 4.81 -7.30 2.75
CA PRO A 421 3.62 -7.75 2.02
C PRO A 421 2.45 -8.14 2.93
N GLY A 422 2.73 -8.70 4.11
CA GLY A 422 1.69 -9.03 5.11
C GLY A 422 1.02 -7.76 5.64
N LEU A 423 1.79 -6.72 5.93
CA LEU A 423 1.26 -5.42 6.35
C LEU A 423 0.38 -4.80 5.26
N ASP A 424 0.86 -4.81 4.00
CA ASP A 424 0.11 -4.28 2.86
C ASP A 424 -1.22 -5.04 2.66
N PHE A 425 -1.22 -6.36 2.87
CA PHE A 425 -2.42 -7.19 2.82
C PHE A 425 -3.42 -6.83 3.93
N LEU A 426 -2.97 -6.67 5.17
CA LEU A 426 -3.81 -6.31 6.30
C LEU A 426 -4.42 -4.92 6.15
N VAL A 427 -3.61 -3.93 5.79
CA VAL A 427 -4.06 -2.55 5.54
C VAL A 427 -5.00 -2.50 4.33
N GLY A 428 -4.69 -3.24 3.27
CA GLY A 428 -5.54 -3.40 2.10
C GLY A 428 -6.91 -4.00 2.45
N SER A 429 -6.93 -5.01 3.31
CA SER A 429 -8.15 -5.64 3.81
C SER A 429 -9.01 -4.66 4.60
N VAL A 430 -8.43 -3.92 5.53
CA VAL A 430 -9.17 -2.89 6.30
C VAL A 430 -9.69 -1.79 5.38
N ASN A 431 -8.88 -1.28 4.46
CA ASN A 431 -9.31 -0.24 3.52
C ASN A 431 -10.44 -0.71 2.59
N SER A 432 -10.41 -1.97 2.16
CA SER A 432 -11.51 -2.56 1.39
C SER A 432 -12.79 -2.65 2.21
N LEU A 433 -12.69 -3.00 3.50
CA LEU A 433 -13.84 -3.05 4.40
C LEU A 433 -14.47 -1.67 4.58
N ILE A 434 -13.71 -0.62 4.81
CA ILE A 434 -14.23 0.73 5.05
C ILE A 434 -14.48 1.54 3.75
N ASP A 435 -14.74 0.85 2.63
CA ASP A 435 -15.02 1.44 1.31
C ASP A 435 -13.94 2.40 0.77
N ARG A 436 -12.71 2.15 1.18
CA ARG A 436 -11.52 2.84 0.69
C ARG A 436 -10.68 1.96 -0.25
N GLY A 437 -11.28 0.95 -0.87
CA GLY A 437 -10.60 -0.01 -1.73
C GLY A 437 -9.81 0.63 -2.87
N ASN A 438 -10.31 1.74 -3.42
CA ASN A 438 -9.57 2.57 -4.38
C ASN A 438 -8.34 3.28 -3.76
N LEU A 439 -8.21 3.24 -2.45
CA LEU A 439 -7.19 3.92 -1.67
C LEU A 439 -6.11 2.97 -1.12
N THR A 440 -6.16 1.68 -1.45
CA THR A 440 -5.20 0.69 -0.96
C THR A 440 -3.82 0.81 -1.60
N GLY A 441 -2.80 0.80 -0.75
CA GLY A 441 -1.40 0.48 -1.10
C GLY A 441 -0.57 1.62 -1.64
N ILE A 442 -0.20 2.60 -0.79
CA ILE A 442 0.99 3.40 -1.03
C ILE A 442 2.14 2.70 -0.29
N THR A 443 2.92 1.94 -1.04
CA THR A 443 4.10 1.27 -0.49
C THR A 443 5.19 2.29 -0.16
N PRO A 444 5.83 2.23 1.03
CA PRO A 444 7.00 3.04 1.32
C PRO A 444 8.07 2.86 0.25
N LYS A 445 8.62 3.96 -0.23
CA LYS A 445 9.69 3.91 -1.24
C LYS A 445 11.02 3.62 -0.54
N ASN A 446 11.44 2.36 -0.55
CA ASN A 446 12.71 1.94 0.01
C ASN A 446 13.87 2.71 -0.65
N ILE A 447 14.74 3.28 0.18
CA ILE A 447 15.94 3.98 -0.27
C ILE A 447 17.03 2.96 -0.51
N THR A 448 16.98 2.26 -1.65
CA THR A 448 18.11 1.48 -2.11
C THR A 448 19.18 2.42 -2.65
N ARG A 449 20.20 2.71 -1.85
CA ARG A 449 21.41 3.38 -2.32
C ARG A 449 22.21 2.37 -3.13
N PHE A 450 22.07 2.41 -4.45
CA PHE A 450 23.00 1.72 -5.32
C PHE A 450 24.32 2.49 -5.36
N ASN A 451 25.28 2.08 -4.56
CA ASN A 451 26.64 2.52 -4.74
C ASN A 451 27.22 1.75 -5.92
N LEU A 452 27.23 2.37 -7.07
CA LEU A 452 28.01 1.89 -8.22
C LEU A 452 29.49 1.94 -7.84
N ARG A 453 30.03 0.84 -7.33
CA ARG A 453 31.47 0.69 -7.14
C ARG A 453 32.11 0.34 -8.49
N LEU A 454 32.30 1.35 -9.30
CA LEU A 454 33.11 1.22 -10.51
C LEU A 454 34.58 1.28 -10.10
N THR A 455 35.37 0.35 -10.57
CA THR A 455 36.84 0.46 -10.49
C THR A 455 37.32 1.59 -11.43
N ASP A 456 38.46 2.21 -11.12
CA ASP A 456 39.01 3.30 -11.94
C ASP A 456 39.16 2.89 -13.41
N ALA A 457 39.48 1.62 -13.68
CA ALA A 457 39.56 1.07 -15.03
C ALA A 457 38.17 0.98 -15.73
N GLN A 458 37.08 0.71 -14.98
CA GLN A 458 35.72 0.70 -15.53
C GLN A 458 35.22 2.13 -15.79
N LEU A 459 35.55 3.06 -14.89
CA LEU A 459 35.21 4.46 -15.04
C LEU A 459 35.90 5.06 -16.28
N SER A 460 37.18 4.77 -16.47
CA SER A 460 37.98 5.21 -17.63
C SER A 460 37.43 4.65 -18.94
N ARG A 461 37.04 3.38 -18.98
CA ARG A 461 36.43 2.75 -20.17
C ARG A 461 35.07 3.35 -20.49
N LEU A 462 34.24 3.63 -19.48
CA LEU A 462 32.93 4.27 -19.64
C LEU A 462 33.11 5.71 -20.17
N ALA A 463 34.03 6.49 -19.59
CA ALA A 463 34.34 7.84 -20.02
C ALA A 463 34.82 7.86 -21.50
N LEU A 464 35.72 6.94 -21.88
CA LEU A 464 36.19 6.79 -23.24
C LEU A 464 35.07 6.42 -24.20
N ALA A 465 34.20 5.49 -23.85
CA ALA A 465 33.07 5.08 -24.67
C ALA A 465 32.08 6.24 -24.90
N VAL A 466 31.75 7.02 -23.88
CA VAL A 466 30.89 8.21 -23.97
C VAL A 466 31.57 9.29 -24.84
N MET A 467 32.86 9.54 -24.62
CA MET A 467 33.60 10.56 -25.33
C MET A 467 33.76 10.25 -26.84
N LEU A 468 33.85 8.97 -27.20
CA LEU A 468 34.00 8.54 -28.58
C LEU A 468 32.67 8.29 -29.32
N SER A 469 31.56 8.04 -28.59
CA SER A 469 30.26 7.70 -29.19
C SER A 469 29.72 8.85 -30.06
N VAL A 470 29.72 10.08 -29.56
CA VAL A 470 29.15 11.24 -30.27
C VAL A 470 29.99 11.62 -31.50
N PRO A 471 31.34 11.78 -31.42
CA PRO A 471 32.18 12.01 -32.61
C PRO A 471 32.14 10.83 -33.59
N GLY A 472 32.08 9.59 -33.10
CA GLY A 472 31.99 8.39 -33.91
C GLY A 472 30.71 8.33 -34.76
N LEU A 473 29.57 8.67 -34.17
CA LEU A 473 28.29 8.78 -34.90
C LEU A 473 28.31 9.89 -35.92
N ALA A 474 28.91 11.04 -35.61
CA ALA A 474 29.06 12.15 -36.56
C ALA A 474 29.96 11.78 -37.74
N ALA A 475 31.09 11.12 -37.45
CA ALA A 475 32.03 10.63 -38.50
C ALA A 475 31.36 9.56 -39.36
N PHE A 476 30.61 8.64 -38.79
CA PHE A 476 29.86 7.63 -39.53
C PHE A 476 28.82 8.25 -40.45
N ALA A 477 28.01 9.20 -39.93
CA ALA A 477 27.04 9.94 -40.73
C ALA A 477 27.70 10.71 -41.90
N GLY A 478 28.87 11.33 -41.64
CA GLY A 478 29.67 12.00 -42.65
C GLY A 478 30.18 11.05 -43.74
N LEU A 479 30.65 9.87 -43.33
CA LEU A 479 31.11 8.83 -44.26
C LEU A 479 29.98 8.30 -45.16
N VAL A 480 28.81 8.03 -44.56
CA VAL A 480 27.62 7.59 -45.31
C VAL A 480 27.19 8.65 -46.33
N MET A 481 27.19 9.93 -45.97
CA MET A 481 26.88 11.02 -46.92
C MET A 481 27.94 11.16 -48.01
N TRP A 482 29.21 10.97 -47.69
CA TRP A 482 30.29 11.02 -48.68
C TRP A 482 30.19 9.89 -49.67
N ILE A 483 29.91 8.66 -49.24
CA ILE A 483 29.71 7.50 -50.13
C ILE A 483 28.51 7.75 -51.06
N LYS A 484 27.38 8.24 -50.50
CA LYS A 484 26.15 8.53 -51.25
C LYS A 484 26.30 9.66 -52.29
N ARG A 485 27.29 10.54 -52.14
CA ARG A 485 27.62 11.59 -53.11
C ARG A 485 28.56 11.12 -54.23
N ARG A 486 29.23 9.98 -54.06
CA ARG A 486 30.14 9.40 -55.03
C ARG A 486 29.50 8.35 -55.95
N SER A 487 28.41 7.76 -55.55
CA SER A 487 27.50 6.96 -56.39
C SER A 487 26.45 7.85 -57.05
#